data_61611d929455e1ec13b38dcb30c84caf
#
_entry.id   61611d929455e1ec13b38dcb30c84caf
#
_cell.length_a   1.000
_cell.length_b   1.000
_cell.length_c   1.000
_cell.angle_alpha   90.00
_cell.angle_beta   90.00
_cell.angle_gamma   90.00
#
_symmetry.space_group_name_H-M   'P 1'
#
loop_
_entity.id
_entity.type
_entity.pdbx_description
1 polymer ?
#
loop_
_entity_poly.entity_id
_entity_poly.type
_entity_poly.pdbx_seq_one_letter_code
_entity_poly.pdbx_strand_id
1 'polypeptide(L)'
;MKYGFVVPVYNHGSALESVVKNIEGYNFPIIVVDDGNDEVNKNAIAEVVKNHPLCVLVTREKNGGKGKALADGVRKADELGLSHVLQIDSDGQHDAERVAHFVEVSKKNPDAIICAYPEYDESAPKHRVNGRTIANAWIHTVTLSKQIKDGMIGFRIYPVAPYVKLLNSHAIIDARMGYDIDILVRLFWKNVPVICESVKVTYPVDGVSNFRVVRDNARISLTYARLCLGMIVRLPILIYRKVKR
;
A
#
# COMPACT_ATOMS: atom_id res chain seq x y z
N MET A 1 17.19 7.40 -9.72
CA MET A 1 16.33 6.55 -8.88
C MET A 1 15.99 5.29 -9.64
N LYS A 2 15.88 4.15 -8.94
CA LYS A 2 15.49 2.86 -9.53
C LYS A 2 14.13 2.50 -8.94
N TYR A 3 13.11 2.40 -9.78
CA TYR A 3 11.74 2.07 -9.39
C TYR A 3 11.44 0.60 -9.64
N GLY A 4 10.49 0.03 -8.91
CA GLY A 4 9.89 -1.27 -9.14
C GLY A 4 8.47 -1.33 -8.62
N PHE A 5 7.71 -2.32 -9.07
CA PHE A 5 6.37 -2.58 -8.57
C PHE A 5 6.40 -3.69 -7.52
N VAL A 6 5.49 -3.62 -6.55
CA VAL A 6 5.20 -4.72 -5.62
C VAL A 6 3.71 -5.04 -5.73
N VAL A 7 3.41 -6.26 -6.15
CA VAL A 7 2.06 -6.76 -6.41
C VAL A 7 1.81 -7.97 -5.52
N PRO A 8 1.13 -7.82 -4.36
CA PRO A 8 0.74 -8.95 -3.53
C PRO A 8 -0.46 -9.67 -4.18
N VAL A 9 -0.39 -10.99 -4.28
CA VAL A 9 -1.44 -11.81 -4.90
C VAL A 9 -1.96 -12.85 -3.92
N TYR A 10 -3.29 -12.84 -3.71
CA TYR A 10 -4.01 -13.87 -2.97
C TYR A 10 -5.41 -14.05 -3.55
N ASN A 11 -5.72 -15.23 -4.06
CA ASN A 11 -7.00 -15.58 -4.73
C ASN A 11 -7.32 -14.75 -5.99
N HIS A 12 -6.32 -14.10 -6.59
CA HIS A 12 -6.46 -13.25 -7.78
C HIS A 12 -5.44 -13.62 -8.87
N GLY A 13 -5.02 -14.90 -8.94
CA GLY A 13 -4.07 -15.36 -9.94
C GLY A 13 -4.52 -15.08 -11.39
N SER A 14 -5.81 -15.24 -11.67
CA SER A 14 -6.40 -14.98 -12.99
C SER A 14 -6.39 -13.50 -13.40
N ALA A 15 -6.41 -12.57 -12.45
CA ALA A 15 -6.38 -11.13 -12.73
C ALA A 15 -4.95 -10.59 -12.93
N LEU A 16 -3.93 -11.32 -12.46
CA LEU A 16 -2.54 -10.86 -12.44
C LEU A 16 -2.00 -10.54 -13.84
N GLU A 17 -2.35 -11.34 -14.85
CA GLU A 17 -1.93 -11.13 -16.24
C GLU A 17 -2.32 -9.73 -16.75
N SER A 18 -3.56 -9.31 -16.48
CA SER A 18 -4.04 -7.98 -16.86
C SER A 18 -3.30 -6.87 -16.12
N VAL A 19 -3.04 -7.05 -14.81
CA VAL A 19 -2.29 -6.08 -14.01
C VAL A 19 -0.88 -5.92 -14.54
N VAL A 20 -0.18 -7.02 -14.82
CA VAL A 20 1.19 -7.00 -15.35
C VAL A 20 1.25 -6.30 -16.70
N LYS A 21 0.36 -6.65 -17.64
CA LYS A 21 0.27 -6.01 -18.97
C LYS A 21 0.07 -4.49 -18.88
N ASN A 22 -0.70 -4.02 -17.92
CA ASN A 22 -0.97 -2.60 -17.74
C ASN A 22 0.26 -1.82 -17.21
N ILE A 23 1.21 -2.49 -16.54
CA ILE A 23 2.36 -1.82 -15.91
C ILE A 23 3.71 -2.17 -16.54
N GLU A 24 3.83 -3.25 -17.30
CA GLU A 24 5.12 -3.66 -17.88
C GLU A 24 5.72 -2.64 -18.86
N GLY A 25 4.89 -1.82 -19.52
CA GLY A 25 5.32 -0.74 -20.40
C GLY A 25 6.20 0.32 -19.72
N TYR A 26 6.22 0.38 -18.39
CA TYR A 26 7.13 1.27 -17.63
C TYR A 26 8.56 0.74 -17.53
N ASN A 27 8.82 -0.51 -17.93
CA ASN A 27 10.12 -1.17 -17.87
C ASN A 27 10.76 -1.18 -16.48
N PHE A 28 9.92 -1.28 -15.43
CA PHE A 28 10.37 -1.47 -14.06
C PHE A 28 10.24 -2.94 -13.65
N PRO A 29 11.14 -3.50 -12.80
CA PRO A 29 10.93 -4.80 -12.20
C PRO A 29 9.57 -4.89 -11.50
N ILE A 30 8.87 -6.01 -11.69
CA ILE A 30 7.56 -6.29 -11.10
C ILE A 30 7.73 -7.43 -10.09
N ILE A 31 7.74 -7.11 -8.81
CA ILE A 31 7.86 -8.09 -7.74
C ILE A 31 6.46 -8.61 -7.43
N VAL A 32 6.18 -9.81 -7.92
CA VAL A 32 4.94 -10.54 -7.67
C VAL A 32 5.12 -11.34 -6.39
N VAL A 33 4.26 -11.13 -5.41
CA VAL A 33 4.32 -11.86 -4.13
C VAL A 33 3.12 -12.78 -4.01
N ASP A 34 3.35 -14.08 -4.18
CA ASP A 34 2.38 -15.14 -3.90
C ASP A 34 2.23 -15.29 -2.38
N ASP A 35 1.11 -14.85 -1.81
CA ASP A 35 0.83 -14.92 -0.36
C ASP A 35 0.23 -16.28 0.05
N GLY A 36 0.84 -17.39 -0.39
CA GLY A 36 0.43 -18.74 -0.03
C GLY A 36 -0.91 -19.12 -0.64
N ASN A 37 -1.02 -19.00 -1.95
CA ASN A 37 -2.18 -19.38 -2.72
C ASN A 37 -2.36 -20.92 -2.81
N ASP A 38 -3.53 -21.35 -3.27
CA ASP A 38 -3.78 -22.72 -3.71
C ASP A 38 -3.03 -23.01 -5.03
N GLU A 39 -2.99 -24.31 -5.41
CA GLU A 39 -2.25 -24.75 -6.59
C GLU A 39 -2.78 -24.14 -7.90
N VAL A 40 -4.07 -23.85 -8.00
CA VAL A 40 -4.65 -23.24 -9.20
C VAL A 40 -4.12 -21.82 -9.39
N ASN A 41 -4.17 -21.02 -8.33
CA ASN A 41 -3.66 -19.66 -8.36
C ASN A 41 -2.13 -19.63 -8.47
N LYS A 42 -1.39 -20.55 -7.83
CA LYS A 42 0.07 -20.66 -7.97
C LYS A 42 0.48 -20.94 -9.42
N ASN A 43 -0.21 -21.87 -10.09
CA ASN A 43 0.06 -22.18 -11.49
C ASN A 43 -0.21 -20.98 -12.39
N ALA A 44 -1.31 -20.25 -12.18
CA ALA A 44 -1.60 -19.03 -12.92
C ALA A 44 -0.52 -17.95 -12.70
N ILE A 45 -0.09 -17.74 -11.46
CA ILE A 45 0.98 -16.80 -11.12
C ILE A 45 2.30 -17.23 -11.80
N ALA A 46 2.66 -18.50 -11.73
CA ALA A 46 3.89 -19.01 -12.33
C ALA A 46 3.90 -18.85 -13.86
N GLU A 47 2.76 -19.05 -14.51
CA GLU A 47 2.61 -18.83 -15.96
C GLU A 47 2.82 -17.36 -16.33
N VAL A 48 2.18 -16.42 -15.60
CA VAL A 48 2.38 -14.99 -15.81
C VAL A 48 3.85 -14.61 -15.64
N VAL A 49 4.48 -15.03 -14.55
CA VAL A 49 5.90 -14.71 -14.29
C VAL A 49 6.82 -15.27 -15.38
N LYS A 50 6.53 -16.46 -15.89
CA LYS A 50 7.29 -17.10 -16.99
C LYS A 50 7.20 -16.30 -18.29
N ASN A 51 6.04 -15.72 -18.59
CA ASN A 51 5.77 -15.01 -19.83
C ASN A 51 6.17 -13.53 -19.81
N HIS A 52 6.43 -12.97 -18.63
CA HIS A 52 6.78 -11.54 -18.46
C HIS A 52 8.16 -11.40 -17.80
N PRO A 53 9.23 -11.14 -18.58
CA PRO A 53 10.62 -11.12 -18.10
C PRO A 53 10.92 -10.09 -17.00
N LEU A 54 10.10 -9.06 -16.85
CA LEU A 54 10.23 -8.07 -15.78
C LEU A 54 9.71 -8.57 -14.43
N CYS A 55 8.99 -9.70 -14.41
CA CYS A 55 8.42 -10.27 -13.19
C CYS A 55 9.47 -11.02 -12.37
N VAL A 56 9.48 -10.77 -11.07
CA VAL A 56 10.28 -11.48 -10.06
C VAL A 56 9.34 -12.08 -9.04
N LEU A 57 9.30 -13.41 -8.93
CA LEU A 57 8.40 -14.10 -8.01
C LEU A 57 9.01 -14.20 -6.60
N VAL A 58 8.20 -13.88 -5.60
CA VAL A 58 8.44 -14.18 -4.19
C VAL A 58 7.30 -15.07 -3.70
N THR A 59 7.60 -16.28 -3.27
CA THR A 59 6.58 -17.26 -2.83
C THR A 59 6.61 -17.43 -1.32
N ARG A 60 5.43 -17.38 -0.71
CA ARG A 60 5.21 -17.66 0.72
C ARG A 60 4.56 -19.03 0.87
N GLU A 61 4.98 -19.81 1.86
CA GLU A 61 4.42 -21.14 2.11
C GLU A 61 2.94 -21.11 2.49
N LYS A 62 2.51 -20.06 3.21
CA LYS A 62 1.14 -19.90 3.70
C LYS A 62 0.71 -18.45 3.74
N ASN A 63 -0.59 -18.23 3.58
CA ASN A 63 -1.18 -16.89 3.66
C ASN A 63 -0.85 -16.20 4.99
N GLY A 64 -0.18 -15.08 4.89
CA GLY A 64 0.17 -14.20 6.00
C GLY A 64 -0.62 -12.90 6.03
N GLY A 65 -1.32 -12.59 4.94
CA GLY A 65 -2.05 -11.37 4.68
C GLY A 65 -1.24 -10.34 3.90
N LYS A 66 -1.97 -9.42 3.27
CA LYS A 66 -1.44 -8.36 2.39
C LYS A 66 -0.19 -7.68 2.95
N GLY A 67 -0.20 -7.35 4.25
CA GLY A 67 0.90 -6.65 4.88
C GLY A 67 2.20 -7.45 4.92
N LYS A 68 2.13 -8.76 5.19
CA LYS A 68 3.32 -9.60 5.14
C LYS A 68 3.83 -9.79 3.72
N ALA A 69 2.92 -9.97 2.76
CA ALA A 69 3.29 -10.05 1.35
C ALA A 69 3.99 -8.77 0.88
N LEU A 70 3.45 -7.60 1.20
CA LEU A 70 4.07 -6.31 0.89
C LEU A 70 5.44 -6.17 1.56
N ALA A 71 5.57 -6.57 2.82
CA ALA A 71 6.85 -6.50 3.53
C ALA A 71 7.92 -7.36 2.87
N ASP A 72 7.57 -8.57 2.41
CA ASP A 72 8.50 -9.45 1.71
C ASP A 72 8.84 -8.90 0.32
N GLY A 73 7.86 -8.34 -0.41
CA GLY A 73 8.09 -7.66 -1.68
C GLY A 73 9.03 -6.44 -1.54
N VAL A 74 8.89 -5.64 -0.48
CA VAL A 74 9.77 -4.50 -0.22
C VAL A 74 11.19 -4.94 0.15
N ARG A 75 11.35 -6.03 0.91
CA ARG A 75 12.68 -6.62 1.16
C ARG A 75 13.32 -7.10 -0.14
N LYS A 76 12.53 -7.74 -1.01
CA LYS A 76 13.02 -8.15 -2.33
C LYS A 76 13.44 -6.97 -3.18
N ALA A 77 12.71 -5.86 -3.12
CA ALA A 77 13.07 -4.61 -3.78
C ALA A 77 14.43 -4.06 -3.29
N ASP A 78 14.68 -4.12 -1.98
CA ASP A 78 15.96 -3.73 -1.38
C ASP A 78 17.11 -4.63 -1.87
N GLU A 79 16.90 -5.95 -1.90
CA GLU A 79 17.86 -6.92 -2.46
C GLU A 79 18.20 -6.64 -3.93
N LEU A 80 17.23 -6.18 -4.72
CA LEU A 80 17.40 -5.78 -6.13
C LEU A 80 18.04 -4.39 -6.28
N GLY A 81 18.33 -3.70 -5.19
CA GLY A 81 18.91 -2.36 -5.19
C GLY A 81 17.95 -1.28 -5.72
N LEU A 82 16.64 -1.50 -5.58
CA LEU A 82 15.64 -0.50 -5.92
C LEU A 82 15.61 0.60 -4.86
N SER A 83 15.42 1.84 -5.30
CA SER A 83 15.31 2.99 -4.38
C SER A 83 13.86 3.28 -3.99
N HIS A 84 12.91 2.94 -4.87
CA HIS A 84 11.48 3.19 -4.69
C HIS A 84 10.64 2.02 -5.15
N VAL A 85 9.53 1.78 -4.46
CA VAL A 85 8.55 0.78 -4.85
C VAL A 85 7.17 1.40 -5.02
N LEU A 86 6.48 1.00 -6.08
CA LEU A 86 5.06 1.27 -6.29
C LEU A 86 4.28 0.05 -5.80
N GLN A 87 3.43 0.25 -4.82
CA GLN A 87 2.46 -0.74 -4.40
C GLN A 87 1.26 -0.69 -5.34
N ILE A 88 0.88 -1.83 -5.89
CA ILE A 88 -0.34 -2.01 -6.72
C ILE A 88 -1.04 -3.28 -6.27
N ASP A 89 -2.35 -3.22 -6.09
CA ASP A 89 -3.16 -4.39 -5.75
C ASP A 89 -3.44 -5.26 -6.99
N SER A 90 -3.55 -6.57 -6.81
CA SER A 90 -3.73 -7.55 -7.89
C SER A 90 -5.17 -7.65 -8.42
N ASP A 91 -6.09 -6.81 -7.95
CA ASP A 91 -7.50 -6.80 -8.36
C ASP A 91 -7.78 -5.99 -9.64
N GLY A 92 -6.78 -5.30 -10.17
CA GLY A 92 -6.87 -4.50 -11.40
C GLY A 92 -7.64 -3.19 -11.26
N GLN A 93 -8.00 -2.77 -10.05
CA GLN A 93 -8.79 -1.55 -9.81
C GLN A 93 -7.97 -0.26 -9.87
N HIS A 94 -6.64 -0.34 -9.98
CA HIS A 94 -5.77 0.83 -10.02
C HIS A 94 -5.60 1.35 -11.44
N ASP A 95 -5.71 2.67 -11.57
CA ASP A 95 -5.45 3.39 -12.82
C ASP A 95 -3.94 3.39 -13.11
N ALA A 96 -3.51 2.49 -14.01
CA ALA A 96 -2.12 2.37 -14.40
C ALA A 96 -1.59 3.63 -15.12
N GLU A 97 -2.45 4.43 -15.75
CA GLU A 97 -2.03 5.67 -16.41
C GLU A 97 -1.51 6.71 -15.42
N ARG A 98 -1.93 6.63 -14.17
CA ARG A 98 -1.45 7.52 -13.09
C ARG A 98 -0.02 7.21 -12.62
N VAL A 99 0.52 6.04 -12.95
CA VAL A 99 1.90 5.65 -12.58
C VAL A 99 2.92 6.69 -13.04
N ALA A 100 2.85 7.14 -14.29
CA ALA A 100 3.77 8.14 -14.83
C ALA A 100 3.78 9.43 -14.00
N HIS A 101 2.59 9.95 -13.68
CA HIS A 101 2.45 11.15 -12.85
C HIS A 101 3.04 10.93 -11.44
N PHE A 102 2.71 9.81 -10.78
CA PHE A 102 3.25 9.50 -9.45
C PHE A 102 4.78 9.38 -9.44
N VAL A 103 5.36 8.78 -10.48
CA VAL A 103 6.81 8.68 -10.65
C VAL A 103 7.43 10.08 -10.83
N GLU A 104 6.81 10.98 -11.59
CA GLU A 104 7.29 12.36 -11.74
C GLU A 104 7.26 13.14 -10.42
N VAL A 105 6.16 13.02 -9.66
CA VAL A 105 6.07 13.65 -8.32
C VAL A 105 7.13 13.08 -7.40
N SER A 106 7.34 11.75 -7.42
CA SER A 106 8.37 11.08 -6.62
C SER A 106 9.78 11.52 -7.01
N LYS A 107 10.08 11.69 -8.30
CA LYS A 107 11.38 12.20 -8.78
C LYS A 107 11.70 13.60 -8.25
N LYS A 108 10.68 14.45 -8.12
CA LYS A 108 10.81 15.80 -7.54
C LYS A 108 10.94 15.77 -6.01
N ASN A 109 10.49 14.69 -5.37
CA ASN A 109 10.43 14.54 -3.91
C ASN A 109 10.93 13.14 -3.49
N PRO A 110 12.23 12.84 -3.65
CA PRO A 110 12.77 11.49 -3.54
C PRO A 110 12.63 10.85 -2.15
N ASP A 111 12.53 11.65 -1.12
CA ASP A 111 12.40 11.17 0.26
C ASP A 111 10.94 11.01 0.70
N ALA A 112 9.98 11.41 -0.15
CA ALA A 112 8.56 11.42 0.20
C ALA A 112 7.84 10.12 -0.22
N ILE A 113 6.85 9.75 0.59
CA ILE A 113 5.82 8.80 0.18
C ILE A 113 4.81 9.55 -0.69
N ILE A 114 4.53 9.02 -1.88
CA ILE A 114 3.47 9.56 -2.74
C ILE A 114 2.24 8.68 -2.56
N CYS A 115 1.17 9.24 -2.02
CA CYS A 115 -0.07 8.52 -1.69
C CYS A 115 -1.20 8.93 -2.63
N ALA A 116 -1.96 7.96 -3.12
CA ALA A 116 -3.24 8.25 -3.73
C ALA A 116 -4.29 8.64 -2.68
N TYR A 117 -5.21 9.53 -3.06
CA TYR A 117 -6.49 9.69 -2.37
C TYR A 117 -7.63 9.75 -3.39
N PRO A 118 -8.82 9.20 -3.07
CA PRO A 118 -9.88 9.07 -4.05
C PRO A 118 -10.58 10.39 -4.32
N GLU A 119 -10.79 10.68 -5.60
CA GLU A 119 -11.84 11.57 -6.05
C GLU A 119 -13.06 10.70 -6.37
N TYR A 120 -14.14 10.89 -5.59
CA TYR A 120 -15.36 10.14 -5.75
C TYR A 120 -16.24 10.79 -6.81
N ASP A 121 -16.81 9.97 -7.65
CA ASP A 121 -17.93 10.34 -8.51
C ASP A 121 -19.29 9.99 -7.83
N GLU A 122 -20.40 10.25 -8.54
CA GLU A 122 -21.75 9.98 -8.04
C GLU A 122 -22.05 8.49 -7.83
N SER A 123 -21.22 7.57 -8.39
CA SER A 123 -21.36 6.12 -8.24
C SER A 123 -20.87 5.61 -6.87
N ALA A 124 -20.16 6.44 -6.11
CA ALA A 124 -19.54 6.02 -4.87
C ALA A 124 -20.57 5.73 -3.77
N PRO A 125 -20.61 4.50 -3.22
CA PRO A 125 -21.55 4.14 -2.16
C PRO A 125 -21.33 4.97 -0.89
N LYS A 126 -22.36 5.69 -0.42
CA LYS A 126 -22.28 6.60 0.73
C LYS A 126 -21.67 5.96 1.98
N HIS A 127 -21.99 4.68 2.25
CA HIS A 127 -21.43 3.98 3.42
C HIS A 127 -19.91 3.79 3.33
N ARG A 128 -19.35 3.60 2.12
CA ARG A 128 -17.89 3.50 1.91
C ARG A 128 -17.21 4.85 2.11
N VAL A 129 -17.81 5.93 1.59
CA VAL A 129 -17.32 7.29 1.78
C VAL A 129 -17.31 7.65 3.27
N ASN A 130 -18.42 7.40 3.99
CA ASN A 130 -18.52 7.68 5.43
C ASN A 130 -17.49 6.86 6.25
N GLY A 131 -17.36 5.56 5.97
CA GLY A 131 -16.38 4.72 6.66
C GLY A 131 -14.94 5.22 6.45
N ARG A 132 -14.62 5.68 5.26
CA ARG A 132 -13.30 6.24 4.93
C ARG A 132 -13.05 7.59 5.61
N THR A 133 -14.09 8.43 5.71
CA THR A 133 -14.00 9.70 6.44
C THR A 133 -13.67 9.46 7.92
N ILE A 134 -14.32 8.49 8.56
CA ILE A 134 -14.01 8.11 9.95
C ILE A 134 -12.57 7.59 10.07
N ALA A 135 -12.14 6.72 9.17
CA ALA A 135 -10.79 6.19 9.15
C ALA A 135 -9.73 7.32 9.00
N ASN A 136 -9.97 8.28 8.12
CA ASN A 136 -9.06 9.40 7.91
C ASN A 136 -9.06 10.37 9.12
N ALA A 137 -10.18 10.56 9.80
CA ALA A 137 -10.23 11.33 11.04
C ALA A 137 -9.32 10.72 12.13
N TRP A 138 -9.31 9.39 12.25
CA TRP A 138 -8.36 8.71 13.15
C TRP A 138 -6.90 8.90 12.73
N ILE A 139 -6.59 8.85 11.43
CA ILE A 139 -5.23 9.13 10.94
C ILE A 139 -4.80 10.54 11.30
N HIS A 140 -5.68 11.54 11.11
CA HIS A 140 -5.39 12.92 11.48
C HIS A 140 -5.13 13.05 12.99
N THR A 141 -5.88 12.31 13.80
CA THR A 141 -5.68 12.28 15.26
C THR A 141 -4.32 11.69 15.62
N VAL A 142 -3.98 10.50 15.13
CA VAL A 142 -2.73 9.82 15.52
C VAL A 142 -1.47 10.43 14.91
N THR A 143 -1.61 11.26 13.90
CA THR A 143 -0.50 12.00 13.28
C THR A 143 -0.42 13.46 13.73
N LEU A 144 -1.46 13.99 14.38
CA LEU A 144 -1.69 15.42 14.65
C LEU A 144 -1.57 16.30 13.41
N SER A 145 -1.91 15.76 12.24
CA SER A 145 -1.71 16.37 10.93
C SER A 145 -2.83 15.99 9.97
N LYS A 146 -3.19 16.91 9.06
CA LYS A 146 -4.08 16.66 7.93
C LYS A 146 -3.33 16.37 6.62
N GLN A 147 -2.03 16.15 6.68
CA GLN A 147 -1.18 15.92 5.50
C GLN A 147 -1.54 14.61 4.78
N ILE A 148 -1.89 13.56 5.53
CA ILE A 148 -2.38 12.31 4.97
C ILE A 148 -3.86 12.45 4.68
N LYS A 149 -4.24 12.48 3.39
CA LYS A 149 -5.62 12.62 2.95
C LYS A 149 -6.37 11.28 2.95
N ASP A 150 -5.66 10.17 2.67
CA ASP A 150 -6.23 8.83 2.68
C ASP A 150 -5.21 7.77 3.11
N GLY A 151 -5.62 6.91 4.04
CA GLY A 151 -4.78 5.83 4.55
C GLY A 151 -5.17 4.44 4.06
N MET A 152 -6.17 4.31 3.21
CA MET A 152 -6.74 3.01 2.84
C MET A 152 -6.45 2.60 1.38
N ILE A 153 -6.17 3.56 0.48
CA ILE A 153 -5.78 3.24 -0.89
C ILE A 153 -4.37 2.65 -0.90
N GLY A 154 -4.24 1.50 -1.56
CA GLY A 154 -2.98 0.78 -1.70
C GLY A 154 -2.05 1.36 -2.77
N PHE A 155 -2.52 2.24 -3.66
CA PHE A 155 -1.70 2.83 -4.72
C PHE A 155 -0.77 3.91 -4.17
N ARG A 156 0.50 3.56 -3.99
CA ARG A 156 1.51 4.43 -3.34
C ARG A 156 2.90 4.16 -3.86
N ILE A 157 3.74 5.21 -3.87
CA ILE A 157 5.18 5.07 -4.00
C ILE A 157 5.82 5.24 -2.63
N TYR A 158 6.70 4.34 -2.27
CA TYR A 158 7.48 4.40 -1.05
C TYR A 158 8.98 4.43 -1.34
N PRO A 159 9.76 5.29 -0.67
CA PRO A 159 11.21 5.12 -0.63
C PRO A 159 11.55 3.83 0.14
N VAL A 160 12.38 2.96 -0.44
CA VAL A 160 12.68 1.61 0.09
C VAL A 160 13.44 1.68 1.41
N ALA A 161 14.48 2.51 1.50
CA ALA A 161 15.35 2.55 2.66
C ALA A 161 14.64 2.83 4.01
N PRO A 162 13.81 3.89 4.17
CA PRO A 162 13.07 4.11 5.40
C PRO A 162 12.02 3.02 5.66
N TYR A 163 11.46 2.41 4.61
CA TYR A 163 10.51 1.34 4.75
C TYR A 163 11.17 0.08 5.33
N VAL A 164 12.28 -0.38 4.74
CA VAL A 164 13.05 -1.54 5.23
C VAL A 164 13.56 -1.28 6.66
N LYS A 165 14.06 -0.08 6.95
CA LYS A 165 14.45 0.30 8.31
C LYS A 165 13.29 0.17 9.31
N LEU A 166 12.06 0.49 8.89
CA LEU A 166 10.88 0.31 9.74
C LEU A 166 10.53 -1.18 9.90
N LEU A 167 10.56 -1.98 8.82
CA LEU A 167 10.28 -3.43 8.86
C LEU A 167 11.27 -4.19 9.77
N ASN A 168 12.54 -3.76 9.81
CA ASN A 168 13.58 -4.35 10.64
C ASN A 168 13.59 -3.82 12.09
N SER A 169 12.68 -2.89 12.42
CA SER A 169 12.48 -2.45 13.81
C SER A 169 11.60 -3.43 14.57
N HIS A 170 11.63 -3.35 15.91
CA HIS A 170 10.75 -4.15 16.78
C HIS A 170 9.28 -3.66 16.80
N ALA A 171 8.85 -2.90 15.77
CA ALA A 171 7.49 -2.40 15.70
C ALA A 171 6.51 -3.54 15.36
N ILE A 172 5.46 -3.67 16.14
CA ILE A 172 4.35 -4.57 15.83
C ILE A 172 3.49 -3.89 14.75
N ILE A 173 3.64 -4.31 13.50
CA ILE A 173 2.90 -3.79 12.35
C ILE A 173 1.76 -4.76 12.04
N ASP A 174 0.58 -4.23 11.66
CA ASP A 174 -0.54 -5.08 11.24
C ASP A 174 -0.16 -5.89 9.99
N ALA A 175 -0.61 -7.14 9.92
CA ALA A 175 -0.27 -8.04 8.82
C ALA A 175 -1.33 -8.10 7.73
N ARG A 176 -2.51 -7.49 7.94
CA ARG A 176 -3.68 -7.65 7.06
C ARG A 176 -4.27 -6.29 6.65
N MET A 177 -5.59 -6.10 6.78
CA MET A 177 -6.31 -4.92 6.29
C MET A 177 -5.92 -3.59 6.98
N GLY A 178 -5.37 -3.62 8.19
CA GLY A 178 -4.83 -2.43 8.85
C GLY A 178 -3.42 -2.03 8.40
N TYR A 179 -2.75 -2.85 7.59
CA TYR A 179 -1.35 -2.65 7.23
C TYR A 179 -1.09 -1.31 6.53
N ASP A 180 -1.89 -0.99 5.51
CA ASP A 180 -1.70 0.24 4.73
C ASP A 180 -1.78 1.51 5.58
N ILE A 181 -2.61 1.48 6.62
CA ILE A 181 -2.74 2.55 7.61
C ILE A 181 -1.52 2.55 8.55
N ASP A 182 -1.20 1.39 9.11
CA ASP A 182 -0.15 1.23 10.13
C ASP A 182 1.23 1.63 9.60
N ILE A 183 1.60 1.13 8.40
CA ILE A 183 2.88 1.44 7.77
C ILE A 183 3.01 2.93 7.44
N LEU A 184 1.96 3.54 6.88
CA LEU A 184 1.96 4.95 6.51
C LEU A 184 2.11 5.86 7.72
N VAL A 185 1.33 5.63 8.78
CA VAL A 185 1.40 6.42 10.01
C VAL A 185 2.78 6.28 10.68
N ARG A 186 3.34 5.06 10.72
CA ARG A 186 4.66 4.85 11.34
C ARG A 186 5.80 5.49 10.55
N LEU A 187 5.75 5.46 9.22
CA LEU A 187 6.72 6.17 8.37
C LEU A 187 6.59 7.68 8.56
N PHE A 188 5.36 8.20 8.64
CA PHE A 188 5.12 9.61 8.97
C PHE A 188 5.71 9.98 10.35
N TRP A 189 5.55 9.14 11.36
CA TRP A 189 6.19 9.34 12.67
C TRP A 189 7.72 9.33 12.62
N LYS A 190 8.31 8.60 11.68
CA LYS A 190 9.75 8.61 11.40
C LYS A 190 10.19 9.81 10.54
N ASN A 191 9.30 10.79 10.35
CA ASN A 191 9.55 12.02 9.58
C ASN A 191 9.75 11.81 8.08
N VAL A 192 9.23 10.71 7.52
CA VAL A 192 9.15 10.55 6.08
C VAL A 192 8.04 11.48 5.57
N PRO A 193 8.34 12.41 4.64
CA PRO A 193 7.32 13.30 4.09
C PRO A 193 6.24 12.52 3.35
N VAL A 194 5.01 13.04 3.31
CA VAL A 194 3.89 12.45 2.58
C VAL A 194 3.29 13.48 1.65
N ILE A 195 3.15 13.13 0.38
CA ILE A 195 2.48 13.94 -0.65
C ILE A 195 1.28 13.14 -1.13
N CYS A 196 0.12 13.79 -1.22
CA CYS A 196 -1.11 13.13 -1.62
C CYS A 196 -1.58 13.67 -2.98
N GLU A 197 -1.76 12.75 -3.93
CA GLU A 197 -2.25 13.00 -5.28
C GLU A 197 -3.63 12.37 -5.49
N SER A 198 -4.51 13.07 -6.19
CA SER A 198 -5.85 12.55 -6.44
C SER A 198 -5.85 11.45 -7.51
N VAL A 199 -6.72 10.47 -7.33
CA VAL A 199 -7.01 9.44 -8.32
C VAL A 199 -8.51 9.26 -8.45
N LYS A 200 -8.99 9.14 -9.67
CA LYS A 200 -10.39 8.77 -9.91
C LYS A 200 -10.59 7.33 -9.48
N VAL A 201 -11.62 7.06 -8.71
CA VAL A 201 -12.00 5.71 -8.29
C VAL A 201 -13.38 5.41 -8.81
N THR A 202 -13.46 4.48 -9.74
CA THR A 202 -14.74 3.95 -10.24
C THR A 202 -15.05 2.65 -9.51
N TYR A 203 -16.24 2.53 -8.98
CA TYR A 203 -16.70 1.30 -8.33
C TYR A 203 -17.39 0.40 -9.36
N PRO A 204 -16.81 -0.76 -9.73
CA PRO A 204 -17.51 -1.70 -10.60
C PRO A 204 -18.76 -2.23 -9.91
N VAL A 205 -19.86 -2.34 -10.66
CA VAL A 205 -21.17 -2.78 -10.16
C VAL A 205 -21.10 -4.20 -9.57
N ASP A 206 -20.23 -5.06 -10.14
CA ASP A 206 -20.06 -6.46 -9.75
C ASP A 206 -18.72 -6.76 -9.02
N GLY A 207 -18.12 -5.76 -8.43
CA GLY A 207 -16.81 -5.90 -7.76
C GLY A 207 -16.88 -6.81 -6.53
N VAL A 208 -16.20 -7.95 -6.57
CA VAL A 208 -16.05 -8.87 -5.42
C VAL A 208 -15.04 -8.29 -4.44
N SER A 209 -15.48 -7.96 -3.23
CA SER A 209 -14.62 -7.48 -2.16
C SER A 209 -14.27 -8.63 -1.20
N ASN A 210 -12.98 -8.87 -0.97
CA ASN A 210 -12.51 -9.80 0.07
C ASN A 210 -12.66 -9.22 1.51
N PHE A 211 -13.21 -8.02 1.65
CA PHE A 211 -13.39 -7.34 2.94
C PHE A 211 -14.54 -7.97 3.76
N ARG A 212 -14.19 -8.54 4.91
CA ARG A 212 -15.16 -9.09 5.87
C ARG A 212 -15.51 -8.03 6.90
N VAL A 213 -16.71 -7.40 6.74
CA VAL A 213 -17.11 -6.18 7.46
C VAL A 213 -16.83 -6.23 8.95
N VAL A 214 -17.32 -7.23 9.69
CA VAL A 214 -17.17 -7.30 11.15
C VAL A 214 -15.71 -7.57 11.55
N ARG A 215 -15.09 -8.60 10.95
CA ARG A 215 -13.75 -9.05 11.32
C ARG A 215 -12.67 -8.02 10.98
N ASP A 216 -12.77 -7.42 9.80
CA ASP A 216 -11.74 -6.50 9.33
C ASP A 216 -11.89 -5.13 9.98
N ASN A 217 -13.12 -4.66 10.26
CA ASN A 217 -13.32 -3.46 11.06
C ASN A 217 -12.80 -3.64 12.50
N ALA A 218 -13.02 -4.79 13.13
CA ALA A 218 -12.45 -5.05 14.46
C ALA A 218 -10.90 -5.01 14.46
N ARG A 219 -10.27 -5.56 13.42
CA ARG A 219 -8.80 -5.51 13.25
C ARG A 219 -8.29 -4.10 13.00
N ILE A 220 -8.95 -3.36 12.12
CA ILE A 220 -8.61 -1.96 11.84
C ILE A 220 -8.76 -1.13 13.12
N SER A 221 -9.81 -1.33 13.90
CA SER A 221 -10.01 -0.66 15.20
C SER A 221 -8.88 -0.98 16.18
N LEU A 222 -8.43 -2.23 16.24
CA LEU A 222 -7.28 -2.61 17.07
C LEU A 222 -5.99 -1.96 16.59
N THR A 223 -5.82 -1.82 15.28
CA THR A 223 -4.68 -1.09 14.69
C THR A 223 -4.71 0.38 15.11
N TYR A 224 -5.86 1.04 15.02
CA TYR A 224 -5.99 2.42 15.51
C TYR A 224 -5.74 2.55 17.01
N ALA A 225 -6.22 1.62 17.84
CA ALA A 225 -5.94 1.62 19.27
C ALA A 225 -4.43 1.55 19.55
N ARG A 226 -3.70 0.67 18.85
CA ARG A 226 -2.23 0.59 18.95
C ARG A 226 -1.54 1.86 18.48
N LEU A 227 -2.04 2.47 17.39
CA LEU A 227 -1.51 3.74 16.90
C LEU A 227 -1.79 4.88 17.87
N CYS A 228 -2.94 4.93 18.52
CA CYS A 228 -3.23 5.91 19.58
C CYS A 228 -2.24 5.80 20.75
N LEU A 229 -1.98 4.60 21.25
CA LEU A 229 -0.95 4.38 22.27
C LEU A 229 0.44 4.81 21.79
N GLY A 230 0.78 4.45 20.54
CA GLY A 230 2.03 4.88 19.91
C GLY A 230 2.15 6.39 19.74
N MET A 231 1.04 7.08 19.48
CA MET A 231 0.97 8.55 19.39
C MET A 231 1.22 9.21 20.73
N ILE A 232 0.63 8.70 21.82
CA ILE A 232 0.82 9.26 23.18
C ILE A 232 2.31 9.34 23.52
N VAL A 233 3.06 8.26 23.28
CA VAL A 233 4.51 8.23 23.51
C VAL A 233 5.28 9.24 22.63
N ARG A 234 4.74 9.58 21.48
CA ARG A 234 5.36 10.52 20.49
C ARG A 234 4.80 11.93 20.57
N LEU A 235 3.85 12.18 21.47
CA LEU A 235 3.14 13.46 21.54
C LEU A 235 4.06 14.68 21.59
N PRO A 236 5.13 14.73 22.42
CA PRO A 236 6.02 15.89 22.46
C PRO A 236 6.65 16.21 21.10
N ILE A 237 7.14 15.18 20.40
CA ILE A 237 7.79 15.37 19.11
C ILE A 237 6.78 15.73 18.00
N LEU A 238 5.55 15.21 18.06
CA LEU A 238 4.51 15.53 17.11
C LEU A 238 4.03 16.97 17.28
N ILE A 239 3.86 17.44 18.52
CA ILE A 239 3.53 18.84 18.83
C ILE A 239 4.65 19.76 18.35
N TYR A 240 5.91 19.45 18.70
CA TYR A 240 7.06 20.24 18.24
C TYR A 240 7.08 20.39 16.71
N ARG A 241 6.88 19.31 15.98
CA ARG A 241 6.81 19.34 14.50
C ARG A 241 5.64 20.14 13.96
N LYS A 242 4.50 20.12 14.66
CA LYS A 242 3.31 20.89 14.27
C LYS A 242 3.50 22.38 14.44
N VAL A 243 4.23 22.80 15.47
CA VAL A 243 4.50 24.21 15.74
C VAL A 243 5.58 24.77 14.80
N LYS A 244 6.52 23.93 14.35
CA LYS A 244 7.64 24.33 13.49
C LYS A 244 7.29 24.36 11.99
N ARG A 245 6.14 23.84 11.59
CA ARG A 245 5.60 23.87 10.22
C ARG A 245 4.70 25.10 10.01
#